data_47ccfb7639baa988a533d76a7e5a3ffa
#
_entry.id   47ccfb7639baa988a533d76a7e5a3ffa
#
_cell.length_a   1.000
_cell.length_b   1.000
_cell.length_c   1.000
_cell.angle_alpha   90.00
_cell.angle_beta   90.00
_cell.angle_gamma   90.00
#
_symmetry.space_group_name_H-M   'P 1'
#
loop_
_entity.id
_entity.type
_entity.pdbx_description
1 polymer ?
#
loop_
_entity_poly.entity_id
_entity_poly.type
_entity_poly.pdbx_seq_one_letter_code
_entity_poly.pdbx_strand_id
1 'polypeptide(L)'
;MIIYPRKKLDYSYTDLLAAMGCTIHPMLNKKKIIGDLKALWSSEKSVVSFSVRTTFDALLHELDFPVGSEVIMTGINIPDMVHIVHAHGLQVVPIDMEISTLQVQHEEIVRALSPRTVIIVVAPLFGTHMDMDPVFEALKNHPEIIVVEDCAQAFCGIEQYLGDPRSDVSLFSFGSIKTASALGCSLGRFKDQNLQTAIKKVLSGYERRHRLGFAIRIIKYFFLKILSEPMIYGLFVTFSNIFKADYDALIISAVRNFDTDELLGQIRSQPCLPQLAFLRYRLKSIHNDHLQGRIDAGNYVQGHLNDSLNVYGSGNKTHTYWLFPVRCSDRKTLIKELITHGFDATYTSTQLQAITPDMDIHSEPPNCTKYMAETVYLPVHDGVPPQKLEKLVAVVNSIPK
;
A
#
# COMPACT_ATOMS: atom_id res chain seq x y z
N MET A 1 -27.65 8.35 11.10
CA MET A 1 -27.52 7.85 9.68
C MET A 1 -26.48 6.74 9.66
N ILE A 2 -26.69 5.64 8.92
CA ILE A 2 -25.68 4.61 8.70
C ILE A 2 -24.79 5.06 7.55
N ILE A 3 -23.47 5.13 7.76
CA ILE A 3 -22.49 5.44 6.70
C ILE A 3 -21.49 4.31 6.62
N TYR A 4 -21.36 3.71 5.44
CA TYR A 4 -20.34 2.69 5.18
C TYR A 4 -18.98 3.37 4.95
N PRO A 5 -17.95 3.05 5.77
CA PRO A 5 -16.65 3.69 5.65
C PRO A 5 -15.96 3.28 4.34
N ARG A 6 -15.11 4.16 3.82
CA ARG A 6 -14.36 4.00 2.57
C ARG A 6 -13.48 2.75 2.51
N LYS A 7 -13.14 2.20 3.66
CA LYS A 7 -12.31 1.00 3.75
C LYS A 7 -12.64 0.17 4.98
N LYS A 8 -12.74 -1.16 4.79
CA LYS A 8 -12.79 -2.13 5.87
C LYS A 8 -11.36 -2.40 6.37
N LEU A 9 -11.19 -2.38 7.69
CA LEU A 9 -9.92 -2.76 8.33
C LEU A 9 -9.77 -4.28 8.31
N ASP A 10 -8.66 -4.76 7.76
CA ASP A 10 -8.38 -6.19 7.59
C ASP A 10 -7.80 -6.81 8.86
N TYR A 11 -8.56 -6.76 9.92
CA TYR A 11 -8.39 -7.49 11.17
C TYR A 11 -9.69 -7.50 11.96
N SER A 12 -9.90 -8.54 12.75
CA SER A 12 -11.05 -8.73 13.63
C SER A 12 -10.72 -8.29 15.07
N TYR A 13 -11.73 -8.24 15.94
CA TYR A 13 -11.51 -8.04 17.38
C TYR A 13 -10.71 -9.20 18.00
N THR A 14 -10.91 -10.43 17.53
CA THR A 14 -10.13 -11.59 17.95
C THR A 14 -8.66 -11.48 17.56
N ASP A 15 -8.36 -10.92 16.39
CA ASP A 15 -6.97 -10.62 15.98
C ASP A 15 -6.30 -9.62 16.91
N LEU A 16 -7.03 -8.56 17.31
CA LEU A 16 -6.49 -7.56 18.25
C LEU A 16 -6.27 -8.16 19.66
N LEU A 17 -7.15 -9.07 20.11
CA LEU A 17 -6.93 -9.83 21.35
C LEU A 17 -5.71 -10.75 21.22
N ALA A 18 -5.51 -11.42 20.09
CA ALA A 18 -4.31 -12.22 19.84
C ALA A 18 -3.04 -11.34 19.83
N ALA A 19 -3.10 -10.13 19.24
CA ALA A 19 -2.00 -9.16 19.28
C ALA A 19 -1.66 -8.74 20.71
N MET A 20 -2.67 -8.48 21.54
CA MET A 20 -2.49 -8.18 22.96
C MET A 20 -1.91 -9.38 23.71
N GLY A 21 -2.38 -10.59 23.42
CA GLY A 21 -1.82 -11.85 23.95
C GLY A 21 -0.32 -11.99 23.61
N CYS A 22 0.08 -11.69 22.36
CA CYS A 22 1.50 -11.64 21.99
C CYS A 22 2.27 -10.58 22.80
N THR A 23 1.62 -9.46 23.12
CA THR A 23 2.28 -8.35 23.83
C THR A 23 2.53 -8.66 25.29
N ILE A 24 1.63 -9.36 25.96
CA ILE A 24 1.77 -9.74 27.39
C ILE A 24 2.57 -11.04 27.57
N HIS A 25 2.73 -11.85 26.52
CA HIS A 25 3.44 -13.12 26.61
C HIS A 25 4.91 -12.92 27.04
N PRO A 26 5.37 -13.52 28.15
CA PRO A 26 6.67 -13.20 28.75
C PRO A 26 7.86 -13.74 27.94
N MET A 27 7.70 -14.89 27.30
CA MET A 27 8.79 -15.60 26.63
C MET A 27 8.50 -15.85 25.14
N LEU A 28 8.81 -14.86 24.30
CA LEU A 28 8.75 -15.01 22.84
C LEU A 28 10.13 -15.42 22.30
N ASN A 29 10.17 -16.51 21.53
CA ASN A 29 11.40 -16.98 20.89
C ASN A 29 11.58 -16.35 19.51
N LYS A 30 12.48 -15.35 19.40
CA LYS A 30 12.79 -14.64 18.15
C LYS A 30 13.18 -15.60 17.03
N LYS A 31 14.09 -16.56 17.29
CA LYS A 31 14.62 -17.48 16.28
C LYS A 31 13.50 -18.35 15.69
N LYS A 32 12.61 -18.87 16.55
CA LYS A 32 11.44 -19.63 16.13
C LYS A 32 10.46 -18.79 15.31
N ILE A 33 10.14 -17.56 15.76
CA ILE A 33 9.21 -16.67 15.06
C ILE A 33 9.74 -16.34 13.64
N ILE A 34 11.01 -15.96 13.53
CA ILE A 34 11.63 -15.64 12.23
C ILE A 34 11.72 -16.89 11.34
N GLY A 35 12.04 -18.06 11.90
CA GLY A 35 12.04 -19.32 11.16
C GLY A 35 10.66 -19.67 10.60
N ASP A 36 9.61 -19.55 11.42
CA ASP A 36 8.23 -19.78 11.00
C ASP A 36 7.80 -18.78 9.89
N LEU A 37 8.17 -17.49 10.01
CA LEU A 37 7.88 -16.47 9.00
C LEU A 37 8.55 -16.78 7.65
N LYS A 38 9.81 -17.21 7.67
CA LYS A 38 10.53 -17.61 6.45
C LYS A 38 9.89 -18.84 5.80
N ALA A 39 9.52 -19.84 6.61
CA ALA A 39 8.85 -21.05 6.10
C ALA A 39 7.49 -20.71 5.48
N LEU A 40 6.70 -19.86 6.11
CA LEU A 40 5.43 -19.38 5.56
C LEU A 40 5.63 -18.61 4.25
N TRP A 41 6.69 -17.81 4.14
CA TRP A 41 7.00 -17.03 2.94
C TRP A 41 7.70 -17.84 1.84
N SER A 42 7.84 -19.16 2.03
CA SER A 42 8.47 -20.09 1.08
C SER A 42 9.83 -19.62 0.56
N SER A 43 10.56 -18.84 1.38
CA SER A 43 11.84 -18.26 0.97
C SER A 43 12.81 -18.06 2.13
N GLU A 44 13.91 -18.79 2.08
CA GLU A 44 15.08 -18.53 2.95
C GLU A 44 15.70 -17.15 2.68
N LYS A 45 15.49 -16.62 1.48
CA LYS A 45 15.96 -15.30 1.05
C LYS A 45 15.01 -14.16 1.43
N SER A 46 14.19 -14.35 2.46
CA SER A 46 13.30 -13.30 2.97
C SER A 46 13.91 -12.50 4.11
N VAL A 47 13.48 -11.25 4.20
CA VAL A 47 13.84 -10.30 5.26
C VAL A 47 12.57 -9.75 5.89
N VAL A 48 12.52 -9.74 7.22
CA VAL A 48 11.42 -9.09 7.97
C VAL A 48 11.93 -7.76 8.49
N SER A 49 11.20 -6.69 8.25
CA SER A 49 11.54 -5.35 8.71
C SER A 49 10.35 -4.63 9.35
N PHE A 50 10.58 -3.41 9.82
CA PHE A 50 9.54 -2.58 10.47
C PHE A 50 8.50 -2.06 9.45
N SER A 51 8.93 -1.74 8.23
CA SER A 51 8.08 -1.30 7.12
C SER A 51 8.78 -1.50 5.77
N VAL A 52 8.03 -1.40 4.67
CA VAL A 52 8.61 -1.35 3.30
C VAL A 52 9.63 -0.22 3.19
N ARG A 53 9.30 0.95 3.72
CA ARG A 53 10.21 2.12 3.75
C ARG A 53 11.54 1.79 4.43
N THR A 54 11.50 1.04 5.54
CA THR A 54 12.69 0.60 6.28
C THR A 54 13.58 -0.30 5.43
N THR A 55 12.99 -1.23 4.68
CA THR A 55 13.76 -2.12 3.80
C THR A 55 14.32 -1.37 2.61
N PHE A 56 13.55 -0.44 2.04
CA PHE A 56 13.97 0.37 0.91
C PHE A 56 15.11 1.33 1.29
N ASP A 57 14.99 2.04 2.42
CA ASP A 57 16.08 2.86 2.98
C ASP A 57 17.36 2.03 3.23
N ALA A 58 17.22 0.85 3.82
CA ALA A 58 18.35 -0.05 4.05
C ALA A 58 18.98 -0.56 2.74
N LEU A 59 18.18 -0.76 1.70
CA LEU A 59 18.64 -1.16 0.37
C LEU A 59 19.49 -0.04 -0.26
N LEU A 60 19.00 1.20 -0.27
CA LEU A 60 19.75 2.33 -0.81
C LEU A 60 21.02 2.61 -0.02
N HIS A 61 20.96 2.46 1.31
CA HIS A 61 22.13 2.58 2.18
C HIS A 61 23.23 1.53 1.87
N GLU A 62 22.84 0.28 1.63
CA GLU A 62 23.80 -0.80 1.36
C GLU A 62 24.40 -0.71 -0.04
N LEU A 63 23.59 -0.28 -1.03
CA LEU A 63 24.05 -0.16 -2.41
C LEU A 63 24.94 1.06 -2.65
N ASP A 64 24.83 2.08 -1.81
CA ASP A 64 25.68 3.29 -1.74
C ASP A 64 26.01 3.88 -3.13
N PHE A 65 24.99 4.12 -3.94
CA PHE A 65 25.14 4.65 -5.29
C PHE A 65 25.69 6.09 -5.29
N PRO A 66 26.43 6.49 -6.33
CA PRO A 66 26.92 7.85 -6.48
C PRO A 66 25.79 8.89 -6.41
N VAL A 67 26.06 10.03 -5.76
CA VAL A 67 25.12 11.15 -5.70
C VAL A 67 24.75 11.60 -7.13
N GLY A 68 23.44 11.84 -7.35
CA GLY A 68 22.89 12.17 -8.66
C GLY A 68 22.58 10.96 -9.54
N SER A 69 22.77 9.72 -9.06
CA SER A 69 22.24 8.54 -9.72
C SER A 69 20.71 8.56 -9.75
N GLU A 70 20.11 7.95 -10.76
CA GLU A 70 18.68 8.02 -11.04
C GLU A 70 17.95 6.75 -10.60
N VAL A 71 16.81 6.95 -9.95
CA VAL A 71 15.84 5.92 -9.59
C VAL A 71 14.58 6.12 -10.42
N ILE A 72 14.35 5.24 -11.38
CA ILE A 72 13.09 5.21 -12.12
C ILE A 72 12.00 4.70 -11.18
N MET A 73 10.84 5.38 -11.13
CA MET A 73 9.69 4.99 -10.31
C MET A 73 8.39 5.10 -11.09
N THR A 74 7.43 4.18 -10.83
CA THR A 74 6.06 4.37 -11.32
C THR A 74 5.52 5.74 -10.87
N GLY A 75 4.92 6.47 -11.81
CA GLY A 75 4.54 7.89 -11.65
C GLY A 75 3.47 8.19 -10.61
N ILE A 76 2.91 7.16 -9.94
CA ILE A 76 2.07 7.31 -8.74
C ILE A 76 2.74 6.57 -7.60
N ASN A 77 3.09 7.31 -6.55
CA ASN A 77 3.69 6.74 -5.34
C ASN A 77 3.37 7.61 -4.12
N ILE A 78 3.83 7.19 -2.94
CA ILE A 78 3.75 7.99 -1.71
C ILE A 78 4.98 8.91 -1.59
N PRO A 79 4.84 10.14 -1.05
CA PRO A 79 5.95 11.08 -0.86
C PRO A 79 7.13 10.49 -0.10
N ASP A 80 6.85 9.63 0.87
CA ASP A 80 7.89 9.03 1.71
C ASP A 80 8.91 8.21 0.89
N MET A 81 8.50 7.55 -0.21
CA MET A 81 9.43 6.79 -1.06
C MET A 81 10.35 7.74 -1.84
N VAL A 82 9.81 8.85 -2.35
CA VAL A 82 10.58 9.92 -3.00
C VAL A 82 11.56 10.54 -2.00
N HIS A 83 11.08 10.87 -0.79
CA HIS A 83 11.92 11.44 0.26
C HIS A 83 13.10 10.52 0.65
N ILE A 84 12.90 9.20 0.68
CA ILE A 84 13.97 8.24 0.94
C ILE A 84 15.01 8.29 -0.19
N VAL A 85 14.59 8.35 -1.45
CA VAL A 85 15.52 8.47 -2.60
C VAL A 85 16.37 9.74 -2.46
N HIS A 86 15.74 10.89 -2.21
CA HIS A 86 16.44 12.17 -2.02
C HIS A 86 17.41 12.15 -0.83
N ALA A 87 17.04 11.50 0.27
CA ALA A 87 17.88 11.41 1.46
C ALA A 87 19.18 10.63 1.23
N HIS A 88 19.23 9.80 0.17
CA HIS A 88 20.45 9.13 -0.30
C HIS A 88 21.17 9.88 -1.42
N GLY A 89 20.76 11.13 -1.72
CA GLY A 89 21.37 11.96 -2.77
C GLY A 89 21.05 11.49 -4.19
N LEU A 90 20.03 10.65 -4.34
CA LEU A 90 19.58 10.11 -5.62
C LEU A 90 18.45 10.97 -6.20
N GLN A 91 18.17 10.83 -7.50
CA GLN A 91 17.17 11.59 -8.23
C GLN A 91 16.04 10.68 -8.70
N VAL A 92 14.80 11.17 -8.65
CA VAL A 92 13.62 10.41 -9.08
C VAL A 92 13.28 10.74 -10.53
N VAL A 93 13.08 9.68 -11.33
CA VAL A 93 12.60 9.73 -12.70
C VAL A 93 11.25 8.99 -12.77
N PRO A 94 10.12 9.71 -12.82
CA PRO A 94 8.82 9.07 -12.91
C PRO A 94 8.55 8.53 -14.30
N ILE A 95 7.93 7.35 -14.37
CA ILE A 95 7.42 6.78 -15.63
C ILE A 95 5.90 6.69 -15.58
N ASP A 96 5.26 6.97 -16.73
CA ASP A 96 3.81 6.99 -16.82
C ASP A 96 3.21 5.58 -16.82
N MET A 97 1.92 5.50 -16.52
CA MET A 97 1.18 4.25 -16.42
C MET A 97 -0.06 4.28 -17.31
N GLU A 98 -0.38 3.12 -17.88
CA GLU A 98 -1.64 2.93 -18.61
C GLU A 98 -2.81 2.87 -17.60
N ILE A 99 -3.84 3.69 -17.80
CA ILE A 99 -4.97 3.87 -16.86
C ILE A 99 -5.78 2.60 -16.66
N SER A 100 -6.13 1.98 -17.78
CA SER A 100 -7.06 0.85 -17.79
C SER A 100 -6.49 -0.37 -17.12
N THR A 101 -5.17 -0.56 -17.18
CA THR A 101 -4.46 -1.73 -16.64
C THR A 101 -3.61 -1.43 -15.42
N LEU A 102 -3.24 -0.16 -15.19
CA LEU A 102 -2.23 0.27 -14.22
C LEU A 102 -0.87 -0.41 -14.46
N GLN A 103 -0.54 -0.67 -15.73
CA GLN A 103 0.72 -1.24 -16.16
C GLN A 103 1.67 -0.16 -16.66
N VAL A 104 2.96 -0.45 -16.58
CA VAL A 104 4.01 0.35 -17.20
C VAL A 104 4.27 -0.20 -18.60
N GLN A 105 4.47 0.69 -19.58
CA GLN A 105 4.79 0.31 -20.94
C GLN A 105 6.30 0.27 -21.15
N HIS A 106 6.77 -0.64 -22.02
CA HIS A 106 8.18 -0.80 -22.36
C HIS A 106 8.81 0.53 -22.84
N GLU A 107 8.11 1.28 -23.67
CA GLU A 107 8.56 2.54 -24.25
C GLU A 107 8.78 3.63 -23.20
N GLU A 108 7.97 3.65 -22.14
CA GLU A 108 8.11 4.56 -21.02
C GLU A 108 9.41 4.31 -20.25
N ILE A 109 9.73 3.03 -20.05
CA ILE A 109 10.97 2.63 -19.36
C ILE A 109 12.18 3.00 -20.23
N VAL A 110 12.17 2.62 -21.50
CA VAL A 110 13.28 2.92 -22.43
C VAL A 110 13.53 4.43 -22.54
N ARG A 111 12.47 5.24 -22.56
CA ARG A 111 12.60 6.71 -22.58
C ARG A 111 13.21 7.28 -21.30
N ALA A 112 12.96 6.66 -20.16
CA ALA A 112 13.45 7.10 -18.86
C ALA A 112 14.89 6.64 -18.55
N LEU A 113 15.38 5.61 -19.26
CA LEU A 113 16.74 5.09 -19.06
C LEU A 113 17.80 6.10 -19.44
N SER A 114 18.81 6.23 -18.60
CA SER A 114 20.02 7.01 -18.83
C SER A 114 21.25 6.29 -18.28
N PRO A 115 22.46 6.73 -18.60
CA PRO A 115 23.70 6.18 -18.02
C PRO A 115 23.79 6.34 -16.48
N ARG A 116 22.91 7.14 -15.88
CA ARG A 116 22.83 7.35 -14.41
C ARG A 116 21.80 6.46 -13.74
N THR A 117 20.95 5.77 -14.51
CA THR A 117 19.90 4.90 -13.94
C THR A 117 20.54 3.71 -13.22
N VAL A 118 20.20 3.53 -11.93
CA VAL A 118 20.74 2.46 -11.08
C VAL A 118 19.68 1.54 -10.52
N ILE A 119 18.43 2.04 -10.36
CA ILE A 119 17.31 1.28 -9.84
C ILE A 119 16.05 1.60 -10.66
N ILE A 120 15.19 0.61 -10.84
CA ILE A 120 13.78 0.79 -11.21
C ILE A 120 12.89 0.26 -10.09
N VAL A 121 11.95 1.09 -9.62
CA VAL A 121 10.94 0.75 -8.61
C VAL A 121 9.57 0.73 -9.26
N VAL A 122 8.95 -0.44 -9.37
CA VAL A 122 7.59 -0.59 -9.86
C VAL A 122 6.64 -0.87 -8.71
N ALA A 123 5.56 -0.09 -8.61
CA ALA A 123 4.57 -0.20 -7.55
C ALA A 123 3.19 -0.55 -8.13
N PRO A 124 2.76 -1.82 -8.07
CA PRO A 124 1.39 -2.19 -8.39
C PRO A 124 0.40 -1.48 -7.45
N LEU A 125 -0.65 -0.88 -7.99
CA LEU A 125 -1.59 -0.05 -7.23
C LEU A 125 -2.93 -0.75 -7.00
N PHE A 126 -3.63 -0.39 -5.93
CA PHE A 126 -5.03 -0.70 -5.62
C PHE A 126 -5.39 -2.20 -5.55
N GLY A 127 -4.40 -3.08 -5.52
CA GLY A 127 -4.59 -4.53 -5.52
C GLY A 127 -4.44 -5.18 -6.90
N THR A 128 -3.89 -4.47 -7.87
CA THR A 128 -3.45 -5.05 -9.16
C THR A 128 -2.09 -5.72 -9.01
N HIS A 129 -1.71 -6.51 -10.01
CA HIS A 129 -0.35 -7.01 -10.19
C HIS A 129 0.30 -6.35 -11.42
N MET A 130 1.60 -6.16 -11.34
CA MET A 130 2.38 -5.66 -12.46
C MET A 130 2.78 -6.80 -13.38
N ASP A 131 2.60 -6.63 -14.68
CA ASP A 131 3.26 -7.46 -15.69
C ASP A 131 4.71 -6.98 -15.79
N MET A 132 5.64 -7.84 -15.41
CA MET A 132 7.06 -7.50 -15.36
C MET A 132 7.80 -7.74 -16.68
N ASP A 133 7.15 -8.33 -17.69
CA ASP A 133 7.79 -8.58 -19.00
C ASP A 133 8.26 -7.29 -19.67
N PRO A 134 7.46 -6.19 -19.76
CA PRO A 134 7.93 -4.93 -20.30
C PRO A 134 9.16 -4.34 -19.57
N VAL A 135 9.24 -4.55 -18.24
CA VAL A 135 10.37 -4.08 -17.43
C VAL A 135 11.64 -4.85 -17.81
N PHE A 136 11.57 -6.19 -17.82
CA PHE A 136 12.75 -7.02 -18.10
C PHE A 136 13.17 -6.96 -19.56
N GLU A 137 12.24 -6.72 -20.49
CA GLU A 137 12.58 -6.50 -21.90
C GLU A 137 13.34 -5.17 -22.09
N ALA A 138 12.88 -4.09 -21.46
CA ALA A 138 13.56 -2.79 -21.49
C ALA A 138 14.96 -2.86 -20.86
N LEU A 139 15.13 -3.66 -19.80
CA LEU A 139 16.39 -3.81 -19.09
C LEU A 139 17.30 -4.93 -19.62
N LYS A 140 16.96 -5.55 -20.76
CA LYS A 140 17.71 -6.68 -21.31
C LYS A 140 19.22 -6.41 -21.49
N ASN A 141 19.58 -5.18 -21.84
CA ASN A 141 20.95 -4.73 -22.04
C ASN A 141 21.52 -3.97 -20.84
N HIS A 142 20.81 -3.95 -19.72
CA HIS A 142 21.15 -3.20 -18.50
C HIS A 142 21.05 -4.12 -17.25
N PRO A 143 21.81 -5.23 -17.21
CA PRO A 143 21.74 -6.19 -16.10
C PRO A 143 22.26 -5.64 -14.76
N GLU A 144 22.91 -4.49 -14.78
CA GLU A 144 23.39 -3.76 -13.61
C GLU A 144 22.29 -3.00 -12.87
N ILE A 145 21.17 -2.72 -13.51
CA ILE A 145 20.04 -1.97 -12.91
C ILE A 145 19.27 -2.90 -11.98
N ILE A 146 19.11 -2.49 -10.73
CA ILE A 146 18.37 -3.23 -9.71
C ILE A 146 16.85 -3.06 -9.91
N VAL A 147 16.12 -4.17 -9.94
CA VAL A 147 14.67 -4.17 -10.08
C VAL A 147 14.00 -4.40 -8.73
N VAL A 148 13.20 -3.42 -8.29
CA VAL A 148 12.45 -3.45 -7.03
C VAL A 148 10.95 -3.42 -7.32
N GLU A 149 10.21 -4.40 -6.80
CA GLU A 149 8.74 -4.37 -6.77
C GLU A 149 8.25 -3.90 -5.40
N ASP A 150 7.58 -2.75 -5.34
CA ASP A 150 6.86 -2.31 -4.13
C ASP A 150 5.45 -2.89 -4.13
N CYS A 151 5.33 -4.13 -3.70
CA CYS A 151 4.07 -4.87 -3.60
C CYS A 151 3.24 -4.50 -2.34
N ALA A 152 3.41 -3.31 -1.77
CA ALA A 152 2.71 -2.88 -0.55
C ALA A 152 1.18 -2.86 -0.68
N GLN A 153 0.64 -2.88 -1.90
CA GLN A 153 -0.80 -2.90 -2.19
C GLN A 153 -1.24 -4.18 -2.92
N ALA A 154 -0.32 -5.04 -3.33
CA ALA A 154 -0.57 -6.19 -4.19
C ALA A 154 -0.72 -7.52 -3.45
N PHE A 155 -0.54 -7.56 -2.13
CA PHE A 155 -0.63 -8.82 -1.37
C PHE A 155 -2.02 -9.43 -1.44
N CYS A 156 -2.11 -10.67 -1.93
CA CYS A 156 -3.35 -11.43 -2.12
C CYS A 156 -3.31 -12.85 -1.50
N GLY A 157 -2.28 -13.14 -0.71
CA GLY A 157 -2.09 -14.46 -0.07
C GLY A 157 -0.70 -15.01 -0.32
N ILE A 158 -0.25 -15.91 0.57
CA ILE A 158 1.12 -16.45 0.53
C ILE A 158 1.34 -17.38 -0.67
N GLU A 159 0.29 -18.10 -1.08
CA GLU A 159 0.35 -19.07 -2.17
C GLU A 159 0.06 -18.48 -3.56
N GLN A 160 -0.20 -17.16 -3.62
CA GLN A 160 -0.67 -16.52 -4.84
C GLN A 160 0.46 -15.75 -5.55
N TYR A 161 0.93 -14.66 -4.94
CA TYR A 161 1.90 -13.77 -5.54
C TYR A 161 2.91 -13.28 -4.51
N LEU A 162 4.17 -13.57 -4.72
CA LEU A 162 5.29 -13.18 -3.88
C LEU A 162 6.33 -12.31 -4.63
N GLY A 163 5.87 -11.62 -5.69
CA GLY A 163 6.70 -10.87 -6.62
C GLY A 163 7.24 -11.73 -7.77
N ASP A 164 7.62 -11.09 -8.85
CA ASP A 164 8.24 -11.76 -9.99
C ASP A 164 9.60 -12.37 -9.58
N PRO A 165 9.88 -13.65 -9.91
CA PRO A 165 11.14 -14.30 -9.53
C PRO A 165 12.39 -13.65 -10.15
N ARG A 166 12.23 -12.89 -11.23
CA ARG A 166 13.32 -12.15 -11.89
C ARG A 166 13.72 -10.89 -11.12
N SER A 167 12.78 -10.29 -10.38
CA SER A 167 13.01 -9.06 -9.59
C SER A 167 14.05 -9.29 -8.50
N ASP A 168 14.96 -8.34 -8.32
CA ASP A 168 16.03 -8.42 -7.31
C ASP A 168 15.45 -8.33 -5.91
N VAL A 169 14.41 -7.47 -5.72
CA VAL A 169 13.72 -7.28 -4.44
C VAL A 169 12.23 -7.12 -4.67
N SER A 170 11.40 -7.85 -3.90
CA SER A 170 9.95 -7.65 -3.84
C SER A 170 9.52 -7.38 -2.40
N LEU A 171 8.83 -6.26 -2.16
CA LEU A 171 8.54 -5.73 -0.83
C LEU A 171 7.04 -5.77 -0.53
N PHE A 172 6.64 -6.41 0.56
CA PHE A 172 5.24 -6.53 0.98
C PHE A 172 4.99 -5.87 2.33
N SER A 173 3.88 -5.15 2.47
CA SER A 173 3.52 -4.39 3.66
C SER A 173 2.36 -5.03 4.41
N PHE A 174 2.48 -5.13 5.74
CA PHE A 174 1.43 -5.55 6.67
C PHE A 174 1.06 -4.41 7.62
N GLY A 175 1.14 -3.18 7.11
CA GLY A 175 0.71 -1.98 7.80
C GLY A 175 -0.78 -2.00 8.16
N SER A 176 -1.21 -1.03 8.96
CA SER A 176 -2.53 -1.01 9.59
C SER A 176 -3.74 -1.06 8.66
N ILE A 177 -3.59 -0.56 7.42
CA ILE A 177 -4.65 -0.53 6.41
C ILE A 177 -4.40 -1.54 5.26
N LYS A 178 -3.39 -2.41 5.40
CA LYS A 178 -3.00 -3.36 4.36
C LYS A 178 -3.74 -4.69 4.51
N THR A 179 -3.76 -5.48 3.45
CA THR A 179 -4.25 -6.86 3.48
C THR A 179 -3.42 -7.67 4.46
N ALA A 180 -4.05 -8.54 5.25
CA ALA A 180 -3.44 -9.29 6.35
C ALA A 180 -2.70 -8.41 7.37
N SER A 181 -3.28 -7.25 7.69
CA SER A 181 -2.67 -6.28 8.60
C SER A 181 -2.15 -6.92 9.89
N ALA A 182 -0.88 -6.67 10.18
CA ALA A 182 -0.23 -6.95 11.46
C ALA A 182 0.10 -5.66 12.23
N LEU A 183 -0.60 -4.58 11.91
CA LEU A 183 -0.40 -3.24 12.45
C LEU A 183 1.03 -2.72 12.23
N GLY A 184 1.70 -3.18 11.19
CA GLY A 184 3.06 -2.86 10.82
C GLY A 184 3.82 -4.08 10.31
N CYS A 185 5.12 -3.97 10.17
CA CYS A 185 6.03 -4.91 9.53
C CYS A 185 5.92 -4.96 8.01
N SER A 186 7.01 -5.43 7.43
CA SER A 186 7.09 -5.83 6.04
C SER A 186 7.88 -7.12 5.87
N LEU A 187 7.65 -7.79 4.75
CA LEU A 187 8.45 -8.90 4.28
C LEU A 187 9.02 -8.53 2.92
N GLY A 188 10.33 -8.67 2.78
CA GLY A 188 11.03 -8.52 1.52
C GLY A 188 11.55 -9.88 1.04
N ARG A 189 11.33 -10.21 -0.24
CA ARG A 189 11.99 -11.31 -0.93
C ARG A 189 13.18 -10.74 -1.70
N PHE A 190 14.31 -11.40 -1.63
CA PHE A 190 15.56 -11.04 -2.32
C PHE A 190 15.97 -12.16 -3.27
N LYS A 191 16.40 -11.81 -4.47
CA LYS A 191 16.92 -12.77 -5.43
C LYS A 191 18.35 -13.19 -5.04
N ASP A 192 19.19 -12.24 -4.66
CA ASP A 192 20.57 -12.48 -4.24
C ASP A 192 20.70 -12.69 -2.73
N GLN A 193 21.45 -13.73 -2.33
CA GLN A 193 21.67 -14.09 -0.92
C GLN A 193 22.65 -13.15 -0.23
N ASN A 194 23.63 -12.58 -0.96
CA ASN A 194 24.62 -11.69 -0.38
C ASN A 194 23.98 -10.34 -0.07
N LEU A 195 23.19 -9.80 -1.02
CA LEU A 195 22.39 -8.58 -0.81
C LEU A 195 21.44 -8.77 0.38
N GLN A 196 20.71 -9.89 0.46
CA GLN A 196 19.86 -10.19 1.61
C GLN A 196 20.61 -10.17 2.93
N THR A 197 21.80 -10.76 2.97
CA THR A 197 22.63 -10.84 4.18
C THR A 197 23.12 -9.45 4.60
N ALA A 198 23.54 -8.63 3.63
CA ALA A 198 23.96 -7.26 3.85
C ALA A 198 22.81 -6.40 4.40
N ILE A 199 21.62 -6.48 3.79
CA ILE A 199 20.43 -5.79 4.29
C ILE A 199 20.07 -6.22 5.71
N LYS A 200 20.13 -7.51 6.05
CA LYS A 200 19.94 -7.98 7.42
C LYS A 200 20.92 -7.37 8.40
N LYS A 201 22.17 -7.20 7.99
CA LYS A 201 23.21 -6.56 8.81
C LYS A 201 22.85 -5.10 9.09
N VAL A 202 22.49 -4.32 8.06
CA VAL A 202 22.03 -2.93 8.22
C VAL A 202 20.83 -2.87 9.18
N LEU A 203 19.77 -3.65 8.92
CA LEU A 203 18.58 -3.67 9.76
C LEU A 203 18.84 -4.10 11.21
N SER A 204 19.85 -4.94 11.44
CA SER A 204 20.21 -5.38 12.79
C SER A 204 20.85 -4.28 13.63
N GLY A 205 21.39 -3.25 13.01
CA GLY A 205 21.93 -2.06 13.65
C GLY A 205 20.86 -1.07 14.11
N TYR A 206 19.64 -1.18 13.61
CA TYR A 206 18.57 -0.27 14.02
C TYR A 206 18.03 -0.60 15.42
N GLU A 207 17.53 0.44 16.13
CA GLU A 207 16.94 0.29 17.43
C GLU A 207 15.62 -0.50 17.35
N ARG A 208 15.39 -1.37 18.35
CA ARG A 208 14.16 -2.14 18.44
C ARG A 208 13.06 -1.34 19.12
N ARG A 209 11.90 -1.26 18.47
CA ARG A 209 10.70 -0.64 19.06
C ARG A 209 10.29 -1.33 20.37
N HIS A 210 9.80 -0.55 21.32
CA HIS A 210 9.37 -1.05 22.61
C HIS A 210 8.02 -1.79 22.51
N ARG A 211 7.88 -2.83 23.34
CA ARG A 211 6.65 -3.60 23.50
C ARG A 211 5.45 -2.72 23.90
N LEU A 212 5.66 -1.73 24.78
CA LEU A 212 4.62 -0.79 25.22
C LEU A 212 4.09 0.04 24.07
N GLY A 213 4.94 0.52 23.17
CA GLY A 213 4.51 1.25 21.97
C GLY A 213 3.61 0.41 21.06
N PHE A 214 3.86 -0.91 20.98
CA PHE A 214 2.98 -1.81 20.24
C PHE A 214 1.65 -2.04 20.97
N ALA A 215 1.64 -2.15 22.31
CA ALA A 215 0.40 -2.22 23.11
C ALA A 215 -0.49 -0.98 22.88
N ILE A 216 0.08 0.22 22.96
CA ILE A 216 -0.64 1.47 22.70
C ILE A 216 -1.19 1.48 21.26
N ARG A 217 -0.42 0.99 20.29
CA ARG A 217 -0.88 0.85 18.90
C ARG A 217 -2.08 -0.09 18.80
N ILE A 218 -2.07 -1.25 19.47
CA ILE A 218 -3.21 -2.19 19.48
C ILE A 218 -4.46 -1.50 20.04
N ILE A 219 -4.34 -0.78 21.16
CA ILE A 219 -5.45 -0.04 21.76
C ILE A 219 -6.00 1.03 20.80
N LYS A 220 -5.12 1.80 20.17
CA LYS A 220 -5.51 2.78 19.14
C LYS A 220 -6.32 2.13 18.03
N TYR A 221 -5.85 1.01 17.47
CA TYR A 221 -6.53 0.33 16.38
C TYR A 221 -7.79 -0.42 16.82
N PHE A 222 -7.92 -0.78 18.09
CA PHE A 222 -9.19 -1.26 18.66
C PHE A 222 -10.26 -0.17 18.62
N PHE A 223 -9.96 1.04 19.02
CA PHE A 223 -10.90 2.16 18.93
C PHE A 223 -11.21 2.56 17.48
N LEU A 224 -10.21 2.54 16.59
CA LEU A 224 -10.44 2.79 15.16
C LEU A 224 -11.32 1.70 14.53
N LYS A 225 -11.22 0.45 15.00
CA LYS A 225 -12.09 -0.64 14.57
C LYS A 225 -13.55 -0.39 15.01
N ILE A 226 -13.77 0.03 16.25
CA ILE A 226 -15.11 0.43 16.72
C ILE A 226 -15.64 1.61 15.90
N LEU A 227 -14.80 2.62 15.68
CA LEU A 227 -15.17 3.79 14.85
C LEU A 227 -15.54 3.39 13.42
N SER A 228 -14.96 2.33 12.88
CA SER A 228 -15.24 1.86 11.52
C SER A 228 -16.55 1.08 11.37
N GLU A 229 -17.31 0.83 12.45
CA GLU A 229 -18.65 0.23 12.37
C GLU A 229 -19.63 1.25 11.75
N PRO A 230 -20.44 0.88 10.73
CA PRO A 230 -21.18 1.85 9.92
C PRO A 230 -22.11 2.79 10.69
N MET A 231 -22.71 2.33 11.79
CA MET A 231 -23.57 3.16 12.63
C MET A 231 -22.76 4.17 13.46
N ILE A 232 -21.64 3.72 14.06
CA ILE A 232 -20.76 4.58 14.87
C ILE A 232 -20.05 5.59 13.97
N TYR A 233 -19.61 5.12 12.79
CA TYR A 233 -19.01 5.98 11.78
C TYR A 233 -19.97 7.08 11.32
N GLY A 234 -21.22 6.73 11.07
CA GLY A 234 -22.26 7.70 10.71
C GLY A 234 -22.52 8.75 11.78
N LEU A 235 -22.50 8.36 13.07
CA LEU A 235 -22.56 9.32 14.18
C LEU A 235 -21.34 10.24 14.19
N PHE A 236 -20.13 9.69 14.06
CA PHE A 236 -18.89 10.46 14.02
C PHE A 236 -18.91 11.51 12.90
N VAL A 237 -19.26 11.12 11.66
CA VAL A 237 -19.37 12.06 10.53
C VAL A 237 -20.45 13.13 10.79
N THR A 238 -21.61 12.75 11.36
CA THR A 238 -22.67 13.70 11.69
C THR A 238 -22.21 14.72 12.72
N PHE A 239 -21.58 14.28 13.81
CA PHE A 239 -21.04 15.20 14.84
C PHE A 239 -19.95 16.08 14.27
N SER A 240 -19.01 15.53 13.49
CA SER A 240 -17.96 16.34 12.86
C SER A 240 -18.55 17.45 11.98
N ASN A 241 -19.58 17.16 11.21
CA ASN A 241 -20.25 18.17 10.38
C ASN A 241 -20.95 19.24 11.23
N ILE A 242 -21.61 18.87 12.34
CA ILE A 242 -22.23 19.85 13.27
C ILE A 242 -21.20 20.82 13.82
N PHE A 243 -20.02 20.31 14.21
CA PHE A 243 -18.91 21.11 14.74
C PHE A 243 -18.01 21.74 13.66
N LYS A 244 -18.36 21.56 12.37
CA LYS A 244 -17.56 22.02 11.21
C LYS A 244 -16.12 21.50 11.24
N ALA A 245 -15.89 20.32 11.83
CA ALA A 245 -14.58 19.67 11.86
C ALA A 245 -14.40 18.84 10.57
N ASP A 246 -13.18 18.92 10.02
CA ASP A 246 -12.80 18.09 8.88
C ASP A 246 -12.55 16.62 9.34
N TYR A 247 -13.60 15.80 9.25
CA TYR A 247 -13.53 14.39 9.65
C TYR A 247 -12.55 13.59 8.78
N ASP A 248 -12.32 14.01 7.52
CA ASP A 248 -11.39 13.35 6.61
C ASP A 248 -9.94 13.55 7.09
N ALA A 249 -9.58 14.79 7.41
CA ALA A 249 -8.28 15.11 8.01
C ALA A 249 -8.06 14.38 9.35
N LEU A 250 -9.10 14.26 10.19
CA LEU A 250 -9.02 13.52 11.45
C LEU A 250 -8.73 12.01 11.22
N ILE A 251 -9.39 11.39 10.26
CA ILE A 251 -9.16 9.99 9.92
C ILE A 251 -7.74 9.80 9.35
N ILE A 252 -7.32 10.66 8.41
CA ILE A 252 -5.98 10.61 7.81
C ILE A 252 -4.91 10.70 8.89
N SER A 253 -5.02 11.67 9.80
CA SER A 253 -4.07 11.84 10.90
C SER A 253 -4.05 10.64 11.86
N ALA A 254 -5.22 10.03 12.10
CA ALA A 254 -5.33 8.85 12.94
C ALA A 254 -4.66 7.61 12.34
N VAL A 255 -4.65 7.44 11.02
CA VAL A 255 -4.05 6.26 10.36
C VAL A 255 -2.63 6.50 9.84
N ARG A 256 -2.19 7.76 9.74
CA ARG A 256 -0.82 8.10 9.34
C ARG A 256 0.18 7.58 10.38
N ASN A 257 1.22 6.91 9.90
CA ASN A 257 2.19 6.25 10.79
C ASN A 257 3.50 7.02 10.98
N PHE A 258 3.87 7.87 10.03
CA PHE A 258 5.15 8.56 10.02
C PHE A 258 4.96 10.05 9.78
N ASP A 259 5.79 10.86 10.43
CA ASP A 259 5.97 12.27 10.15
C ASP A 259 7.01 12.41 9.04
N THR A 260 6.73 13.26 8.05
CA THR A 260 7.61 13.45 6.90
C THR A 260 8.96 14.08 7.31
N ASP A 261 8.94 15.01 8.26
CA ASP A 261 10.14 15.74 8.68
C ASP A 261 11.12 14.86 9.49
N GLU A 262 10.60 13.81 10.16
CA GLU A 262 11.39 12.86 10.95
C GLU A 262 11.41 11.45 10.34
N LEU A 263 11.06 11.31 9.07
CA LEU A 263 10.82 10.02 8.43
C LEU A 263 11.94 9.01 8.67
N LEU A 264 13.20 9.37 8.34
CA LEU A 264 14.33 8.45 8.46
C LEU A 264 14.56 7.97 9.89
N GLY A 265 14.48 8.87 10.88
CA GLY A 265 14.60 8.52 12.29
C GLY A 265 13.49 7.56 12.74
N GLN A 266 12.29 7.70 12.21
CA GLN A 266 11.16 6.84 12.55
C GLN A 266 11.19 5.48 11.88
N ILE A 267 11.60 5.39 10.60
CA ILE A 267 11.63 4.13 9.85
C ILE A 267 12.87 3.28 10.16
N ARG A 268 14.01 3.86 10.56
CA ARG A 268 15.24 3.15 10.95
C ARG A 268 15.06 2.45 12.30
N SER A 269 14.13 1.52 12.32
CA SER A 269 13.72 0.78 13.52
C SER A 269 13.51 -0.70 13.21
N GLN A 270 13.70 -1.56 14.23
CA GLN A 270 13.29 -2.96 14.17
C GLN A 270 11.90 -3.14 14.82
N PRO A 271 11.06 -4.06 14.30
CA PRO A 271 9.83 -4.41 14.97
C PRO A 271 10.12 -5.08 16.33
N CYS A 272 9.25 -4.87 17.32
CA CYS A 272 9.35 -5.60 18.57
C CYS A 272 8.93 -7.07 18.43
N LEU A 273 9.34 -7.94 19.35
CA LEU A 273 9.01 -9.37 19.27
C LEU A 273 7.50 -9.67 19.27
N PRO A 274 6.66 -9.00 20.09
CA PRO A 274 5.20 -9.14 19.99
C PRO A 274 4.64 -8.85 18.60
N GLN A 275 5.14 -7.81 17.93
CA GLN A 275 4.70 -7.45 16.60
C GLN A 275 5.08 -8.52 15.56
N LEU A 276 6.29 -9.09 15.65
CA LEU A 276 6.71 -10.23 14.83
C LEU A 276 5.85 -11.49 15.08
N ALA A 277 5.53 -11.76 16.35
CA ALA A 277 4.66 -12.87 16.70
C ALA A 277 3.23 -12.67 16.16
N PHE A 278 2.74 -11.44 16.19
CA PHE A 278 1.44 -11.10 15.62
C PHE A 278 1.45 -11.19 14.09
N LEU A 279 2.51 -10.73 13.40
CA LEU A 279 2.66 -10.93 11.96
C LEU A 279 2.58 -12.42 11.60
N ARG A 280 3.34 -13.27 12.32
CA ARG A 280 3.27 -14.72 12.15
C ARG A 280 1.86 -15.26 12.33
N TYR A 281 1.15 -14.82 13.36
CA TYR A 281 -0.24 -15.21 13.63
C TYR A 281 -1.12 -14.80 12.43
N ARG A 282 -1.07 -13.55 11.98
CA ARG A 282 -1.87 -13.04 10.87
C ARG A 282 -1.62 -13.81 9.57
N LEU A 283 -0.37 -14.10 9.23
CA LEU A 283 -0.03 -14.85 8.02
C LEU A 283 -0.49 -16.31 8.08
N LYS A 284 -0.54 -16.93 9.28
CA LYS A 284 -1.09 -18.29 9.47
C LYS A 284 -2.62 -18.33 9.45
N SER A 285 -3.27 -17.25 9.83
CA SER A 285 -4.73 -17.15 9.95
C SER A 285 -5.39 -16.39 8.80
N ILE A 286 -4.70 -16.24 7.67
CA ILE A 286 -5.31 -15.65 6.47
C ILE A 286 -6.44 -16.56 6.02
N HIS A 287 -7.66 -16.05 6.11
CA HIS A 287 -8.83 -16.65 5.48
C HIS A 287 -9.06 -15.97 4.13
N ASN A 288 -9.09 -16.76 3.08
CA ASN A 288 -9.30 -16.26 1.71
C ASN A 288 -10.70 -15.64 1.52
N ASP A 289 -11.64 -15.94 2.43
CA ASP A 289 -13.03 -15.50 2.34
C ASP A 289 -13.17 -13.96 2.30
N HIS A 290 -12.41 -13.23 3.13
CA HIS A 290 -12.42 -11.76 3.11
C HIS A 290 -11.84 -11.18 1.83
N LEU A 291 -10.78 -11.79 1.32
CA LEU A 291 -10.20 -11.39 0.04
C LEU A 291 -11.17 -11.65 -1.10
N GLN A 292 -11.79 -12.85 -1.14
CA GLN A 292 -12.76 -13.22 -2.14
C GLN A 292 -14.00 -12.32 -2.08
N GLY A 293 -14.56 -12.08 -0.88
CA GLY A 293 -15.69 -11.16 -0.73
C GLY A 293 -15.41 -9.74 -1.20
N ARG A 294 -14.16 -9.27 -1.04
CA ARG A 294 -13.74 -7.96 -1.58
C ARG A 294 -13.64 -7.98 -3.10
N ILE A 295 -13.12 -9.06 -3.68
CA ILE A 295 -13.06 -9.27 -5.14
C ILE A 295 -14.47 -9.32 -5.72
N ASP A 296 -15.37 -10.07 -5.10
CA ASP A 296 -16.76 -10.20 -5.55
C ASP A 296 -17.49 -8.86 -5.53
N ALA A 297 -17.33 -8.08 -4.44
CA ALA A 297 -17.88 -6.73 -4.34
C ALA A 297 -17.29 -5.79 -5.42
N GLY A 298 -16.00 -5.87 -5.67
CA GLY A 298 -15.32 -5.09 -6.71
C GLY A 298 -15.81 -5.43 -8.10
N ASN A 299 -15.85 -6.71 -8.45
CA ASN A 299 -16.34 -7.20 -9.75
C ASN A 299 -17.81 -6.81 -9.98
N TYR A 300 -18.64 -6.94 -8.94
CA TYR A 300 -20.03 -6.53 -9.02
C TYR A 300 -20.15 -5.03 -9.38
N VAL A 301 -19.50 -4.18 -8.60
CA VAL A 301 -19.58 -2.72 -8.83
C VAL A 301 -18.99 -2.35 -10.19
N GLN A 302 -17.81 -2.88 -10.54
CA GLN A 302 -17.18 -2.61 -11.85
C GLN A 302 -18.09 -3.01 -13.02
N GLY A 303 -18.74 -4.17 -12.95
CA GLY A 303 -19.63 -4.67 -14.00
C GLY A 303 -20.97 -3.92 -14.15
N HIS A 304 -21.31 -3.04 -13.19
CA HIS A 304 -22.57 -2.29 -13.21
C HIS A 304 -22.38 -0.76 -13.26
N LEU A 305 -21.16 -0.26 -13.20
CA LEU A 305 -20.88 1.15 -13.45
C LEU A 305 -21.00 1.46 -14.94
N ASN A 306 -21.43 2.67 -15.26
CA ASN A 306 -21.47 3.17 -16.65
C ASN A 306 -20.04 3.18 -17.23
N ASP A 307 -19.87 2.80 -18.49
CA ASP A 307 -18.57 2.75 -19.20
C ASP A 307 -17.80 4.07 -19.16
N SER A 308 -18.52 5.18 -18.97
CA SER A 308 -17.90 6.51 -18.84
C SER A 308 -17.17 6.74 -17.51
N LEU A 309 -17.46 5.92 -16.53
CA LEU A 309 -16.82 5.92 -15.21
C LEU A 309 -15.69 4.88 -15.23
N ASN A 310 -14.55 5.27 -15.77
CA ASN A 310 -13.41 4.37 -15.84
C ASN A 310 -12.95 3.96 -14.44
N VAL A 311 -13.08 2.68 -14.10
CA VAL A 311 -12.44 2.07 -12.93
C VAL A 311 -10.98 1.83 -13.27
N TYR A 312 -10.08 2.39 -12.47
CA TYR A 312 -8.65 2.24 -12.72
C TYR A 312 -8.22 0.79 -12.50
N GLY A 313 -7.45 0.26 -13.45
CA GLY A 313 -7.00 -1.12 -13.40
C GLY A 313 -8.06 -2.16 -13.79
N SER A 314 -9.23 -1.74 -14.31
CA SER A 314 -10.31 -2.66 -14.73
C SER A 314 -9.89 -3.66 -15.80
N GLY A 315 -8.91 -3.33 -16.62
CA GLY A 315 -8.32 -4.21 -17.63
C GLY A 315 -7.14 -5.05 -17.12
N ASN A 316 -6.77 -4.94 -15.84
CA ASN A 316 -5.70 -5.75 -15.28
C ASN A 316 -6.17 -7.21 -15.11
N LYS A 317 -5.31 -8.18 -15.42
CA LYS A 317 -5.59 -9.61 -15.27
C LYS A 317 -5.89 -10.01 -13.82
N THR A 318 -5.31 -9.29 -12.86
CA THR A 318 -5.49 -9.53 -11.43
C THR A 318 -5.82 -8.22 -10.73
N HIS A 319 -7.00 -8.15 -10.11
CA HIS A 319 -7.41 -7.00 -9.31
C HIS A 319 -8.09 -7.50 -8.03
N THR A 320 -7.47 -7.24 -6.89
CA THR A 320 -8.02 -7.64 -5.57
C THR A 320 -8.81 -6.50 -4.91
N TYR A 321 -8.97 -5.38 -5.58
CA TYR A 321 -9.68 -4.18 -5.11
C TYR A 321 -9.28 -3.77 -3.68
N TRP A 322 -7.96 -3.69 -3.43
CA TRP A 322 -7.47 -3.17 -2.15
C TRP A 322 -8.01 -1.76 -1.87
N LEU A 323 -8.14 -0.96 -2.92
CA LEU A 323 -8.99 0.24 -3.01
C LEU A 323 -9.79 0.17 -4.31
N PHE A 324 -10.88 0.91 -4.39
CA PHE A 324 -11.73 1.00 -5.57
C PHE A 324 -11.73 2.43 -6.11
N PRO A 325 -10.73 2.80 -6.95
CA PRO A 325 -10.64 4.12 -7.55
C PRO A 325 -11.52 4.21 -8.79
N VAL A 326 -12.25 5.33 -8.92
CA VAL A 326 -12.99 5.70 -10.13
C VAL A 326 -12.58 7.08 -10.59
N ARG A 327 -12.71 7.31 -11.89
CA ARG A 327 -12.50 8.62 -12.49
C ARG A 327 -13.75 9.48 -12.32
N CYS A 328 -13.60 10.71 -11.82
CA CYS A 328 -14.67 11.68 -11.71
C CYS A 328 -14.13 13.11 -11.82
N SER A 329 -14.65 13.90 -12.80
CA SER A 329 -14.27 15.30 -12.97
C SER A 329 -14.82 16.18 -11.83
N ASP A 330 -16.07 15.98 -11.40
CA ASP A 330 -16.65 16.66 -10.26
C ASP A 330 -16.64 15.80 -8.99
N ARG A 331 -15.44 15.64 -8.44
CA ARG A 331 -15.20 14.84 -7.22
C ARG A 331 -16.00 15.32 -6.02
N LYS A 332 -16.21 16.66 -5.89
CA LYS A 332 -16.90 17.24 -4.72
C LYS A 332 -18.38 16.90 -4.73
N THR A 333 -19.03 17.01 -5.88
CA THR A 333 -20.45 16.64 -6.03
C THR A 333 -20.65 15.15 -5.80
N LEU A 334 -19.81 14.29 -6.40
CA LEU A 334 -19.90 12.84 -6.19
C LEU A 334 -19.76 12.46 -4.71
N ILE A 335 -18.76 12.98 -4.00
CA ILE A 335 -18.55 12.69 -2.58
C ILE A 335 -19.73 13.16 -1.73
N LYS A 336 -20.25 14.36 -2.00
CA LYS A 336 -21.40 14.90 -1.28
C LYS A 336 -22.65 14.02 -1.46
N GLU A 337 -22.93 13.59 -2.69
CA GLU A 337 -24.06 12.70 -2.99
C GLU A 337 -23.86 11.34 -2.30
N LEU A 338 -22.68 10.76 -2.37
CA LEU A 338 -22.37 9.48 -1.72
C LEU A 338 -22.61 9.56 -0.20
N ILE A 339 -22.10 10.58 0.47
CA ILE A 339 -22.31 10.77 1.92
C ILE A 339 -23.80 10.90 2.24
N THR A 340 -24.56 11.67 1.46
CA THR A 340 -26.02 11.82 1.64
C THR A 340 -26.75 10.48 1.55
N HIS A 341 -26.23 9.56 0.75
CA HIS A 341 -26.79 8.23 0.57
C HIS A 341 -26.21 7.14 1.49
N GLY A 342 -25.30 7.52 2.41
CA GLY A 342 -24.73 6.63 3.43
C GLY A 342 -23.43 5.94 3.01
N PHE A 343 -22.65 6.54 2.09
CA PHE A 343 -21.37 6.02 1.63
C PHE A 343 -20.26 7.05 1.84
N ASP A 344 -19.21 6.67 2.55
CA ASP A 344 -18.05 7.52 2.70
C ASP A 344 -17.09 7.31 1.51
N ALA A 345 -16.78 8.40 0.80
CA ALA A 345 -15.84 8.40 -0.30
C ALA A 345 -14.85 9.58 -0.14
N THR A 346 -13.68 9.49 -0.75
CA THR A 346 -12.66 10.52 -0.64
C THR A 346 -11.72 10.53 -1.85
N TYR A 347 -10.98 11.60 -2.02
CA TYR A 347 -9.88 11.70 -2.96
C TYR A 347 -8.51 11.96 -2.27
N THR A 348 -8.46 12.05 -0.93
CA THR A 348 -7.26 12.49 -0.19
C THR A 348 -6.62 11.43 0.71
N SER A 349 -7.30 10.31 0.99
CA SER A 349 -6.92 9.40 2.10
C SER A 349 -5.73 8.47 1.86
N THR A 350 -5.21 8.39 0.63
CA THR A 350 -4.23 7.35 0.28
C THR A 350 -2.77 7.76 0.45
N GLN A 351 -2.48 9.02 0.65
CA GLN A 351 -1.14 9.61 0.53
C GLN A 351 -0.47 9.39 -0.85
N LEU A 352 -1.17 8.76 -1.80
CA LEU A 352 -0.67 8.63 -3.16
C LEU A 352 -0.75 9.97 -3.87
N GLN A 353 0.27 10.27 -4.64
CA GLN A 353 0.33 11.44 -5.50
C GLN A 353 1.08 11.12 -6.80
N ALA A 354 0.86 11.93 -7.83
CA ALA A 354 1.70 11.91 -9.01
C ALA A 354 3.09 12.43 -8.62
N ILE A 355 4.11 11.73 -9.09
CA ILE A 355 5.52 12.09 -8.82
C ILE A 355 5.97 13.09 -9.87
N THR A 356 6.56 14.18 -9.41
CA THR A 356 7.22 15.16 -10.27
C THR A 356 8.68 14.74 -10.51
N PRO A 357 9.20 14.83 -11.73
CA PRO A 357 10.61 14.56 -11.98
C PRO A 357 11.51 15.61 -11.30
N ASP A 358 12.68 15.18 -10.83
CA ASP A 358 13.66 16.07 -10.19
C ASP A 358 14.44 16.91 -11.21
N MET A 359 14.39 16.54 -12.48
CA MET A 359 15.13 17.20 -13.56
C MET A 359 14.22 17.54 -14.74
N ASP A 360 14.38 18.73 -15.27
CA ASP A 360 13.62 19.24 -16.43
C ASP A 360 13.81 18.43 -17.72
N ILE A 361 14.83 17.59 -17.79
CA ILE A 361 15.06 16.70 -18.94
C ILE A 361 14.08 15.53 -19.01
N HIS A 362 13.40 15.22 -17.88
CA HIS A 362 12.39 14.18 -17.80
C HIS A 362 10.99 14.81 -17.83
N SER A 363 10.07 14.16 -18.53
CA SER A 363 8.69 14.61 -18.61
C SER A 363 7.90 14.21 -17.36
N GLU A 364 6.99 15.07 -16.92
CA GLU A 364 5.95 14.66 -15.95
C GLU A 364 5.13 13.51 -16.55
N PRO A 365 4.67 12.53 -15.71
CA PRO A 365 3.82 11.44 -16.15
C PRO A 365 2.37 11.96 -16.35
N PRO A 366 1.91 12.25 -17.58
CA PRO A 366 0.65 12.97 -17.81
C PRO A 366 -0.58 12.17 -17.40
N ASN A 367 -0.57 10.86 -17.63
CA ASN A 367 -1.67 10.01 -17.20
C ASN A 367 -1.74 9.96 -15.66
N CYS A 368 -0.61 9.72 -14.99
CA CYS A 368 -0.54 9.67 -13.52
C CYS A 368 -1.00 10.98 -12.87
N THR A 369 -0.59 12.13 -13.42
CA THR A 369 -1.01 13.47 -12.96
C THR A 369 -2.51 13.64 -13.11
N LYS A 370 -3.06 13.31 -14.28
CA LYS A 370 -4.49 13.36 -14.54
C LYS A 370 -5.27 12.41 -13.64
N TYR A 371 -4.76 11.19 -13.42
CA TYR A 371 -5.38 10.24 -12.51
C TYR A 371 -5.58 10.79 -11.12
N MET A 372 -4.50 11.26 -10.53
CA MET A 372 -4.55 11.76 -9.17
C MET A 372 -5.46 12.99 -9.05
N ALA A 373 -5.56 13.80 -10.13
CA ALA A 373 -6.47 14.95 -10.17
C ALA A 373 -7.96 14.56 -10.25
N GLU A 374 -8.30 13.43 -10.85
CA GLU A 374 -9.69 13.00 -11.14
C GLU A 374 -10.14 11.79 -10.30
N THR A 375 -9.29 11.23 -9.42
CA THR A 375 -9.61 10.02 -8.64
C THR A 375 -10.58 10.30 -7.49
N VAL A 376 -11.56 9.41 -7.32
CA VAL A 376 -12.37 9.23 -6.12
C VAL A 376 -12.32 7.77 -5.69
N TYR A 377 -12.09 7.51 -4.41
CA TYR A 377 -12.08 6.17 -3.83
C TYR A 377 -13.45 5.85 -3.25
N LEU A 378 -14.08 4.80 -3.77
CA LEU A 378 -15.42 4.35 -3.35
C LEU A 378 -15.33 3.29 -2.22
N PRO A 379 -16.34 3.22 -1.34
CA PRO A 379 -16.45 2.22 -0.28
C PRO A 379 -16.90 0.86 -0.83
N VAL A 380 -16.05 0.21 -1.62
CA VAL A 380 -16.34 -1.10 -2.22
C VAL A 380 -15.52 -2.17 -1.50
N HIS A 381 -16.19 -2.95 -0.66
CA HIS A 381 -15.58 -4.03 0.11
C HIS A 381 -16.66 -4.97 0.68
N ASP A 382 -16.27 -6.14 1.15
CA ASP A 382 -17.11 -7.20 1.71
C ASP A 382 -17.91 -6.81 2.98
N GLY A 383 -17.65 -5.64 3.56
CA GLY A 383 -18.44 -5.07 4.67
C GLY A 383 -19.65 -4.25 4.20
N VAL A 384 -19.83 -4.03 2.90
CA VAL A 384 -20.99 -3.36 2.32
C VAL A 384 -21.97 -4.41 1.80
N PRO A 385 -23.20 -4.50 2.33
CA PRO A 385 -24.18 -5.50 1.87
C PRO A 385 -24.49 -5.36 0.37
N PRO A 386 -24.84 -6.45 -0.34
CA PRO A 386 -25.12 -6.41 -1.79
C PRO A 386 -26.16 -5.36 -2.20
N GLN A 387 -27.30 -5.25 -1.48
CA GLN A 387 -28.32 -4.24 -1.77
C GLN A 387 -27.82 -2.80 -1.59
N LYS A 388 -26.77 -2.61 -0.78
CA LYS A 388 -26.11 -1.31 -0.62
C LYS A 388 -25.11 -1.05 -1.73
N LEU A 389 -24.45 -2.10 -2.26
CA LEU A 389 -23.61 -1.96 -3.47
C LEU A 389 -24.46 -1.59 -4.70
N GLU A 390 -25.67 -2.17 -4.85
CA GLU A 390 -26.63 -1.76 -5.89
C GLU A 390 -26.97 -0.27 -5.77
N LYS A 391 -27.28 0.18 -4.55
CA LYS A 391 -27.55 1.60 -4.29
C LYS A 391 -26.34 2.49 -4.58
N LEU A 392 -25.13 2.06 -4.20
CA LEU A 392 -23.90 2.77 -4.50
C LEU A 392 -23.74 2.98 -6.01
N VAL A 393 -23.89 1.91 -6.79
CA VAL A 393 -23.83 1.95 -8.26
C VAL A 393 -24.86 2.93 -8.84
N ALA A 394 -26.12 2.86 -8.36
CA ALA A 394 -27.17 3.77 -8.81
C ALA A 394 -26.84 5.24 -8.56
N VAL A 395 -26.29 5.56 -7.37
CA VAL A 395 -25.86 6.92 -7.03
C VAL A 395 -24.70 7.37 -7.91
N VAL A 396 -23.67 6.54 -8.08
CA VAL A 396 -22.51 6.89 -8.91
C VAL A 396 -22.91 7.10 -10.37
N ASN A 397 -23.79 6.24 -10.92
CA ASN A 397 -24.28 6.34 -12.28
C ASN A 397 -25.21 7.54 -12.54
N SER A 398 -25.80 8.13 -11.50
CA SER A 398 -26.69 9.29 -11.62
C SER A 398 -25.97 10.64 -11.68
N ILE A 399 -24.67 10.66 -11.38
CA ILE A 399 -23.89 11.90 -11.42
C ILE A 399 -23.67 12.34 -12.88
N PRO A 400 -23.96 13.59 -13.24
CA PRO A 400 -23.65 14.13 -14.57
C PRO A 400 -22.15 14.05 -14.86
N LYS A 401 -21.82 13.85 -16.11
CA LYS A 401 -20.43 13.70 -16.60
C LYS A 401 -19.67 15.01 -16.56
#